data_7de94c2c724b2fdd5edee573f2c6305c
#
_entry.id   7de94c2c724b2fdd5edee573f2c6305c
#
_cell.length_a   1.000
_cell.length_b   1.000
_cell.length_c   1.000
_cell.angle_alpha   90.00
_cell.angle_beta   90.00
_cell.angle_gamma   90.00
#
_symmetry.space_group_name_H-M   'P 1'
#
loop_
_entity.id
_entity.type
_entity.pdbx_description
1 polymer ?
#
loop_
_entity_poly.entity_id
_entity_poly.type
_entity_poly.pdbx_seq_one_letter_code
_entity_poly.pdbx_strand_id
1 'polypeptide(L)'
;EFGKLHYLGIEKVIIDNGQYNIEINRNDILPPPDYSNIPARKIPVMNPKLQFAMIYFFQYAYSGKNYKNKAEVIRGLEANMLEEVLRAKFLLPIKLESDNIGIDSNGANVVEKGSKVNFTVIKDKDSLRWLPAFTDWYEFNKAFDKSKLKSSICSFEDILTISKNLEGIVINCNGLALKIDENNRKVIMEFMENKK
;
A
#
# COMPACT_ATOMS: atom_id res chain seq x y z
N GLU A 1 15.82 -6.55 -13.55
CA GLU A 1 14.64 -7.21 -12.95
C GLU A 1 14.72 -7.38 -11.43
N PHE A 2 15.91 -7.60 -10.85
CA PHE A 2 16.09 -7.70 -9.39
C PHE A 2 15.68 -6.43 -8.64
N GLY A 3 15.78 -5.24 -9.20
CA GLY A 3 15.27 -4.00 -8.61
C GLY A 3 13.77 -4.02 -8.33
N LYS A 4 13.00 -4.85 -9.04
CA LYS A 4 11.56 -5.01 -8.80
C LYS A 4 11.25 -5.79 -7.52
N LEU A 5 12.16 -6.62 -7.01
CA LEU A 5 11.96 -7.37 -5.77
C LEU A 5 11.71 -6.47 -4.56
N HIS A 6 12.31 -5.27 -4.54
CA HIS A 6 12.02 -4.27 -3.51
C HIS A 6 10.55 -3.84 -3.50
N TYR A 7 9.94 -3.72 -4.68
CA TYR A 7 8.57 -3.26 -4.84
C TYR A 7 7.53 -4.36 -4.62
N LEU A 8 7.94 -5.64 -4.68
CA LEU A 8 7.02 -6.77 -4.56
C LEU A 8 6.88 -7.31 -3.14
N GLY A 9 7.63 -6.78 -2.17
CA GLY A 9 7.57 -7.25 -0.79
C GLY A 9 8.07 -8.68 -0.59
N ILE A 10 8.82 -9.22 -1.55
CA ILE A 10 9.37 -10.58 -1.47
C ILE A 10 10.49 -10.60 -0.42
N GLU A 11 10.34 -11.43 0.62
CA GLU A 11 11.34 -11.57 1.69
C GLU A 11 12.37 -12.64 1.37
N LYS A 12 11.97 -13.67 0.63
CA LYS A 12 12.86 -14.77 0.23
C LYS A 12 12.40 -15.42 -1.07
N VAL A 13 13.33 -16.03 -1.77
CA VAL A 13 13.10 -16.88 -2.94
C VAL A 13 13.52 -18.30 -2.57
N ILE A 14 12.65 -19.26 -2.81
CA ILE A 14 12.95 -20.68 -2.66
C ILE A 14 13.05 -21.28 -4.07
N ILE A 15 14.20 -21.83 -4.38
CA ILE A 15 14.44 -22.60 -5.60
C ILE A 15 14.43 -24.05 -5.22
N ASP A 16 13.43 -24.81 -5.69
CA ASP A 16 13.23 -26.22 -5.36
C ASP A 16 13.15 -27.02 -6.67
N ASN A 17 13.94 -28.09 -6.75
CA ASN A 17 13.94 -29.04 -7.86
C ASN A 17 13.33 -30.41 -7.50
N GLY A 18 12.69 -30.51 -6.32
CA GLY A 18 12.09 -31.74 -5.80
C GLY A 18 13.05 -32.65 -5.03
N GLN A 19 14.37 -32.39 -5.07
CA GLN A 19 15.40 -33.14 -4.30
C GLN A 19 16.15 -32.21 -3.34
N TYR A 20 16.41 -30.98 -3.77
CA TYR A 20 17.11 -29.96 -3.00
C TYR A 20 16.34 -28.66 -3.09
N ASN A 21 16.32 -27.91 -2.00
CA ASN A 21 15.85 -26.55 -1.98
C ASN A 21 16.98 -25.60 -1.58
N ILE A 22 17.00 -24.43 -2.18
CA ILE A 22 17.88 -23.32 -1.81
C ILE A 22 16.98 -22.16 -1.43
N GLU A 23 17.15 -21.68 -0.22
CA GLU A 23 16.46 -20.52 0.30
C GLU A 23 17.41 -19.32 0.24
N ILE A 24 17.02 -18.28 -0.50
CA ILE A 24 17.79 -17.06 -0.67
C ILE A 24 16.98 -15.92 -0.07
N ASN A 25 17.49 -15.32 0.99
CA ASN A 25 16.84 -14.18 1.59
C ASN A 25 17.02 -12.93 0.72
N ARG A 26 16.07 -12.04 0.78
CA ARG A 26 16.11 -10.78 0.05
C ARG A 26 17.38 -9.98 0.30
N ASN A 27 17.83 -9.93 1.57
CA ASN A 27 19.04 -9.20 1.95
C ASN A 27 20.32 -9.81 1.39
N ASP A 28 20.30 -11.10 1.02
CA ASP A 28 21.44 -11.77 0.38
C ASP A 28 21.57 -11.37 -1.10
N ILE A 29 20.46 -10.96 -1.73
CA ILE A 29 20.44 -10.57 -3.14
C ILE A 29 20.54 -9.05 -3.31
N LEU A 30 19.83 -8.32 -2.48
CA LEU A 30 19.73 -6.86 -2.53
C LEU A 30 19.89 -6.32 -1.11
N PRO A 31 21.00 -5.67 -0.81
CA PRO A 31 21.12 -4.97 0.46
C PRO A 31 19.99 -3.96 0.59
N PRO A 32 19.44 -3.76 1.80
CA PRO A 32 18.43 -2.75 2.02
C PRO A 32 18.98 -1.38 1.58
N PRO A 33 18.16 -0.53 0.94
CA PRO A 33 18.60 0.80 0.55
C PRO A 33 19.05 1.59 1.78
N ASP A 34 20.21 2.21 1.71
CA ASP A 34 20.67 3.12 2.76
C ASP A 34 20.08 4.52 2.54
N TYR A 35 19.14 4.88 3.40
CA TYR A 35 18.50 6.20 3.42
C TYR A 35 19.04 7.13 4.51
N SER A 36 20.12 6.74 5.23
CA SER A 36 20.62 7.48 6.39
C SER A 36 20.98 8.94 6.09
N ASN A 37 21.45 9.20 4.88
CA ASN A 37 21.85 10.53 4.40
C ASN A 37 20.81 11.21 3.52
N ILE A 38 19.59 10.64 3.40
CA ILE A 38 18.54 11.17 2.55
C ILE A 38 17.48 11.84 3.43
N PRO A 39 17.13 13.12 3.20
CA PRO A 39 16.05 13.76 3.92
C PRO A 39 14.77 12.94 3.85
N ALA A 40 14.06 12.76 4.97
CA ALA A 40 12.88 11.89 5.10
C ALA A 40 11.82 12.12 3.98
N ARG A 41 11.67 13.37 3.53
CA ARG A 41 10.76 13.75 2.42
C ARG A 41 11.18 13.22 1.04
N LYS A 42 12.47 12.89 0.86
CA LYS A 42 13.03 12.33 -0.38
C LYS A 42 13.07 10.80 -0.36
N ILE A 43 12.78 10.19 0.79
CA ILE A 43 12.69 8.73 0.90
C ILE A 43 11.42 8.30 0.15
N PRO A 44 11.54 7.42 -0.85
CA PRO A 44 10.36 6.95 -1.57
C PRO A 44 9.42 6.20 -0.64
N VAL A 45 8.12 6.41 -0.79
CA VAL A 45 7.11 5.61 -0.10
C VAL A 45 7.21 4.18 -0.63
N MET A 46 7.47 3.25 0.27
CA MET A 46 7.56 1.82 0.00
C MET A 46 7.02 1.05 1.20
N ASN A 47 6.21 0.03 0.92
CA ASN A 47 5.61 -0.83 1.94
C ASN A 47 5.85 -2.30 1.61
N PRO A 48 7.10 -2.77 1.57
CA PRO A 48 7.43 -4.13 1.15
C PRO A 48 6.80 -5.19 2.06
N LYS A 49 6.72 -4.93 3.37
CA LYS A 49 6.07 -5.86 4.32
C LYS A 49 4.57 -5.99 4.06
N LEU A 50 3.88 -4.87 3.81
CA LEU A 50 2.48 -4.89 3.46
C LEU A 50 2.24 -5.65 2.14
N GLN A 51 3.03 -5.37 1.11
CA GLN A 51 2.92 -6.06 -0.16
C GLN A 51 3.12 -7.58 -0.02
N PHE A 52 4.14 -7.99 0.76
CA PHE A 52 4.36 -9.39 1.07
C PHE A 52 3.17 -10.01 1.81
N ALA A 53 2.67 -9.35 2.84
CA ALA A 53 1.53 -9.83 3.62
C ALA A 53 0.26 -9.96 2.76
N MET A 54 -0.01 -8.99 1.86
CA MET A 54 -1.11 -9.06 0.89
C MET A 54 -0.94 -10.26 -0.06
N ILE A 55 0.24 -10.43 -0.67
CA ILE A 55 0.52 -11.55 -1.58
C ILE A 55 0.28 -12.88 -0.86
N TYR A 56 0.82 -13.03 0.34
CA TYR A 56 0.74 -14.26 1.10
C TYR A 56 -0.70 -14.59 1.50
N PHE A 57 -1.43 -13.59 2.02
CA PHE A 57 -2.85 -13.72 2.34
C PHE A 57 -3.67 -14.18 1.12
N PHE A 58 -3.54 -13.49 -0.01
CA PHE A 58 -4.30 -13.81 -1.22
C PHE A 58 -3.93 -15.17 -1.82
N GLN A 59 -2.66 -15.53 -1.81
CA GLN A 59 -2.23 -16.86 -2.27
C GLN A 59 -2.88 -17.98 -1.46
N TYR A 60 -2.95 -17.84 -0.13
CA TYR A 60 -3.57 -18.85 0.72
C TYR A 60 -5.10 -18.82 0.64
N ALA A 61 -5.70 -17.65 0.66
CA ALA A 61 -7.15 -17.47 0.60
C ALA A 61 -7.75 -18.07 -0.69
N TYR A 62 -7.09 -17.84 -1.83
CA TYR A 62 -7.59 -18.23 -3.16
C TYR A 62 -6.91 -19.47 -3.75
N SER A 63 -6.04 -20.15 -3.02
CA SER A 63 -5.28 -21.30 -3.52
C SER A 63 -6.13 -22.49 -4.01
N GLY A 64 -7.40 -22.54 -3.68
CA GLY A 64 -8.26 -23.70 -3.96
C GLY A 64 -7.88 -24.98 -3.22
N LYS A 65 -6.70 -25.03 -2.60
CA LYS A 65 -6.20 -26.20 -1.86
C LYS A 65 -6.82 -26.29 -0.48
N ASN A 66 -7.16 -27.52 -0.07
CA ASN A 66 -7.66 -27.77 1.27
C ASN A 66 -6.48 -28.15 2.19
N TYR A 67 -6.12 -27.23 3.08
CA TYR A 67 -5.07 -27.46 4.09
C TYR A 67 -5.72 -27.80 5.43
N LYS A 68 -5.06 -28.65 6.19
CA LYS A 68 -5.39 -28.83 7.60
C LYS A 68 -5.26 -27.45 8.30
N ASN A 69 -6.29 -27.04 9.05
CA ASN A 69 -6.35 -25.75 9.72
C ASN A 69 -6.34 -24.49 8.79
N LYS A 70 -6.84 -24.63 7.55
CA LYS A 70 -6.86 -23.51 6.57
C LYS A 70 -7.46 -22.22 7.15
N ALA A 71 -8.57 -22.31 7.87
CA ALA A 71 -9.25 -21.14 8.44
C ALA A 71 -8.39 -20.41 9.49
N GLU A 72 -7.63 -21.14 10.29
CA GLU A 72 -6.72 -20.56 11.29
C GLU A 72 -5.53 -19.86 10.64
N VAL A 73 -4.94 -20.51 9.64
CA VAL A 73 -3.84 -19.93 8.86
C VAL A 73 -4.29 -18.65 8.17
N ILE A 74 -5.45 -18.65 7.51
CA ILE A 74 -5.99 -17.45 6.83
C ILE A 74 -6.22 -16.32 7.84
N ARG A 75 -6.80 -16.59 9.01
CA ARG A 75 -6.98 -15.56 10.06
C ARG A 75 -5.65 -14.97 10.53
N GLY A 76 -4.63 -15.81 10.71
CA GLY A 76 -3.29 -15.32 11.07
C GLY A 76 -2.66 -14.43 10.00
N LEU A 77 -2.81 -14.82 8.72
CA LEU A 77 -2.31 -14.03 7.59
C LEU A 77 -3.08 -12.72 7.42
N GLU A 78 -4.39 -12.73 7.62
CA GLU A 78 -5.24 -11.55 7.62
C GLU A 78 -4.84 -10.57 8.72
N ALA A 79 -4.68 -11.05 9.95
CA ALA A 79 -4.24 -10.23 11.08
C ALA A 79 -2.87 -9.57 10.80
N ASN A 80 -1.90 -10.33 10.26
CA ASN A 80 -0.61 -9.78 9.87
C ASN A 80 -0.73 -8.72 8.76
N MET A 81 -1.57 -8.97 7.75
CA MET A 81 -1.83 -8.00 6.69
C MET A 81 -2.44 -6.71 7.24
N LEU A 82 -3.42 -6.80 8.14
CA LEU A 82 -4.04 -5.64 8.78
C LEU A 82 -3.04 -4.85 9.62
N GLU A 83 -2.14 -5.51 10.34
CA GLU A 83 -1.05 -4.82 11.04
C GLU A 83 -0.18 -3.98 10.12
N GLU A 84 0.21 -4.55 8.98
CA GLU A 84 1.04 -3.84 8.02
C GLU A 84 0.26 -2.71 7.32
N VAL A 85 -1.05 -2.85 7.09
CA VAL A 85 -1.92 -1.76 6.61
C VAL A 85 -1.90 -0.57 7.58
N LEU A 86 -2.00 -0.83 8.88
CA LEU A 86 -2.02 0.23 9.90
C LEU A 86 -0.68 0.98 10.01
N ARG A 87 0.44 0.30 9.74
CA ARG A 87 1.79 0.90 9.80
C ARG A 87 2.18 1.63 8.53
N ALA A 88 1.53 1.31 7.42
CA ALA A 88 1.89 1.78 6.09
C ALA A 88 1.66 3.28 5.90
N LYS A 89 2.45 3.86 4.99
CA LYS A 89 2.18 5.16 4.39
C LYS A 89 1.79 4.94 2.94
N PHE A 90 0.76 5.62 2.50
CA PHE A 90 0.18 5.44 1.18
C PHE A 90 0.30 6.69 0.32
N LEU A 91 0.43 6.49 -0.97
CA LEU A 91 0.31 7.55 -1.97
C LEU A 91 -1.15 7.68 -2.39
N LEU A 92 -1.74 8.86 -2.21
CA LEU A 92 -3.07 9.19 -2.68
C LEU A 92 -2.99 10.17 -3.85
N PRO A 93 -3.65 9.90 -4.98
CA PRO A 93 -3.66 10.82 -6.10
C PRO A 93 -4.48 12.08 -5.78
N ILE A 94 -3.88 13.25 -6.00
CA ILE A 94 -4.49 14.54 -5.73
C ILE A 94 -4.46 15.44 -6.96
N LYS A 95 -5.47 16.32 -7.04
CA LYS A 95 -5.48 17.50 -7.91
C LYS A 95 -5.43 18.74 -7.04
N LEU A 96 -4.56 19.67 -7.39
CA LEU A 96 -4.51 20.99 -6.77
C LEU A 96 -5.36 21.95 -7.62
N GLU A 97 -6.19 22.74 -6.98
CA GLU A 97 -7.04 23.74 -7.67
C GLU A 97 -6.26 24.99 -8.09
N SER A 98 -5.08 25.20 -7.56
CA SER A 98 -4.20 26.31 -7.93
C SER A 98 -2.77 25.84 -8.14
N ASP A 99 -2.07 26.47 -9.08
CA ASP A 99 -0.63 26.27 -9.31
C ASP A 99 0.24 26.90 -8.21
N ASN A 100 -0.35 27.38 -7.12
CA ASN A 100 0.35 27.94 -5.97
C ASN A 100 1.05 26.86 -5.16
N ILE A 101 2.03 26.24 -5.79
CA ILE A 101 2.99 25.38 -5.15
C ILE A 101 4.18 26.25 -4.80
N GLY A 102 4.28 26.65 -3.54
CA GLY A 102 5.49 27.24 -3.01
C GLY A 102 6.61 26.19 -3.00
N ILE A 103 7.85 26.63 -3.15
CA ILE A 103 9.03 25.81 -2.89
C ILE A 103 9.56 26.27 -1.54
N ASP A 104 9.66 25.36 -0.56
CA ASP A 104 10.27 25.69 0.72
C ASP A 104 11.78 25.94 0.60
N SER A 105 12.40 26.47 1.66
CA SER A 105 13.85 26.74 1.73
C SER A 105 14.72 25.50 1.45
N ASN A 106 14.12 24.34 1.39
CA ASN A 106 14.77 23.06 1.14
C ASN A 106 14.44 22.47 -0.24
N GLY A 107 13.75 23.22 -1.11
CA GLY A 107 13.37 22.77 -2.45
C GLY A 107 12.23 21.77 -2.51
N ALA A 108 11.43 21.64 -1.43
CA ALA A 108 10.22 20.83 -1.45
C ALA A 108 9.02 21.65 -1.93
N ASN A 109 8.15 21.01 -2.72
CA ASN A 109 6.87 21.60 -3.06
C ASN A 109 6.00 21.66 -1.80
N VAL A 110 5.63 22.85 -1.38
CA VAL A 110 4.74 23.10 -0.25
C VAL A 110 3.45 23.67 -0.80
N VAL A 111 2.35 23.04 -0.43
CA VAL A 111 1.02 23.57 -0.72
C VAL A 111 0.76 24.70 0.27
N GLU A 112 0.47 25.90 -0.23
CA GLU A 112 0.20 27.04 0.65
C GLU A 112 -0.99 26.76 1.57
N LYS A 113 -0.90 27.30 2.81
CA LYS A 113 -1.96 27.13 3.81
C LYS A 113 -3.26 27.76 3.27
N GLY A 114 -4.31 26.92 3.20
CA GLY A 114 -5.61 27.33 2.65
C GLY A 114 -5.86 26.87 1.20
N SER A 115 -4.89 26.26 0.53
CA SER A 115 -5.12 25.66 -0.79
C SER A 115 -6.07 24.47 -0.68
N LYS A 116 -7.02 24.38 -1.61
CA LYS A 116 -7.91 23.22 -1.70
C LYS A 116 -7.21 22.07 -2.40
N VAL A 117 -7.17 20.95 -1.72
CA VAL A 117 -6.65 19.68 -2.24
C VAL A 117 -7.83 18.75 -2.51
N ASN A 118 -7.97 18.35 -3.76
CA ASN A 118 -9.00 17.41 -4.17
C ASN A 118 -8.40 16.02 -4.34
N PHE A 119 -8.83 15.07 -3.51
CA PHE A 119 -8.48 13.67 -3.67
C PHE A 119 -9.20 13.08 -4.87
N THR A 120 -8.44 12.40 -5.73
CA THR A 120 -9.01 11.71 -6.88
C THR A 120 -9.72 10.45 -6.40
N VAL A 121 -10.94 10.23 -6.85
CA VAL A 121 -11.71 9.01 -6.60
C VAL A 121 -11.87 8.22 -7.90
N ILE A 122 -11.95 6.90 -7.78
CA ILE A 122 -12.30 6.00 -8.88
C ILE A 122 -13.74 5.53 -8.72
N LYS A 123 -14.36 5.17 -9.82
CA LYS A 123 -15.70 4.56 -9.85
C LYS A 123 -15.55 3.11 -10.29
N ASP A 124 -16.29 2.22 -9.65
CA ASP A 124 -16.44 0.86 -10.14
C ASP A 124 -17.57 0.76 -11.20
N LYS A 125 -17.86 -0.46 -11.65
CA LYS A 125 -18.91 -0.75 -12.64
C LYS A 125 -20.30 -0.33 -12.19
N ASP A 126 -20.54 -0.28 -10.88
CA ASP A 126 -21.81 0.10 -10.28
C ASP A 126 -21.85 1.60 -9.95
N SER A 127 -20.86 2.38 -10.45
CA SER A 127 -20.69 3.82 -10.21
C SER A 127 -20.42 4.18 -8.74
N LEU A 128 -20.12 3.22 -7.89
CA LEU A 128 -19.72 3.45 -6.52
C LEU A 128 -18.34 4.10 -6.46
N ARG A 129 -18.17 5.01 -5.51
CA ARG A 129 -16.98 5.86 -5.40
C ARG A 129 -16.01 5.31 -4.38
N TRP A 130 -14.77 5.05 -4.82
CA TRP A 130 -13.71 4.47 -4.00
C TRP A 130 -12.51 5.42 -3.93
N LEU A 131 -11.85 5.48 -2.77
CA LEU A 131 -10.58 6.18 -2.61
C LEU A 131 -9.44 5.24 -3.00
N PRO A 132 -8.71 5.50 -4.08
CA PRO A 132 -7.54 4.72 -4.43
C PRO A 132 -6.35 5.12 -3.55
N ALA A 133 -5.65 4.13 -3.01
CA ALA A 133 -4.42 4.28 -2.25
C ALA A 133 -3.35 3.34 -2.80
N PHE A 134 -2.08 3.75 -2.76
CA PHE A 134 -1.01 2.97 -3.36
C PHE A 134 0.13 2.76 -2.38
N THR A 135 0.66 1.54 -2.36
CA THR A 135 1.76 1.15 -1.48
C THR A 135 3.09 1.78 -1.88
N ASP A 136 3.22 2.18 -3.13
CA ASP A 136 4.42 2.76 -3.71
C ASP A 136 4.16 3.40 -5.07
N TRP A 137 5.20 4.03 -5.63
CA TRP A 137 5.14 4.67 -6.95
C TRP A 137 4.97 3.70 -8.11
N TYR A 138 5.39 2.45 -7.98
CA TYR A 138 5.20 1.45 -9.03
C TYR A 138 3.71 1.12 -9.18
N GLU A 139 3.02 0.87 -8.07
CA GLU A 139 1.57 0.62 -8.08
C GLU A 139 0.79 1.87 -8.49
N PHE A 140 1.21 3.06 -8.03
CA PHE A 140 0.60 4.33 -8.46
C PHE A 140 0.67 4.52 -9.97
N ASN A 141 1.83 4.28 -10.58
CA ASN A 141 2.06 4.49 -12.01
C ASN A 141 1.32 3.47 -12.90
N LYS A 142 0.86 2.35 -12.37
CA LYS A 142 -0.03 1.43 -13.09
C LYS A 142 -1.43 2.03 -13.30
N ALA A 143 -1.87 2.89 -12.41
CA ALA A 143 -3.23 3.45 -12.42
C ALA A 143 -3.26 4.89 -12.96
N PHE A 144 -2.23 5.68 -12.69
CA PHE A 144 -2.19 7.10 -12.98
C PHE A 144 -0.86 7.53 -13.58
N ASP A 145 -0.94 8.47 -14.50
CA ASP A 145 0.23 9.15 -15.05
C ASP A 145 0.73 10.21 -14.04
N LYS A 146 1.91 9.99 -13.48
CA LYS A 146 2.56 10.90 -12.52
C LYS A 146 2.83 12.30 -13.08
N SER A 147 2.83 12.47 -14.40
CA SER A 147 2.98 13.79 -15.03
C SER A 147 1.68 14.62 -14.92
N LYS A 148 0.52 13.96 -14.74
CA LYS A 148 -0.80 14.59 -14.72
C LYS A 148 -1.38 14.71 -13.32
N LEU A 149 -0.97 13.88 -12.39
CA LEU A 149 -1.45 13.88 -11.02
C LEU A 149 -0.29 13.98 -10.04
N LYS A 150 -0.49 14.77 -9.00
CA LYS A 150 0.37 14.77 -7.81
C LYS A 150 -0.07 13.67 -6.85
N SER A 151 0.73 13.43 -5.83
CA SER A 151 0.34 12.53 -4.75
C SER A 151 0.51 13.20 -3.39
N SER A 152 -0.36 12.83 -2.46
CA SER A 152 -0.19 13.09 -1.04
C SER A 152 0.25 11.80 -0.34
N ILE A 153 1.14 11.92 0.65
CA ILE A 153 1.53 10.80 1.51
C ILE A 153 0.64 10.85 2.75
N CYS A 154 -0.14 9.79 2.95
CA CYS A 154 -1.13 9.70 4.02
C CYS A 154 -0.91 8.44 4.86
N SER A 155 -1.19 8.53 6.17
CA SER A 155 -1.34 7.37 7.04
C SER A 155 -2.67 6.68 6.76
N PHE A 156 -2.85 5.47 7.28
CA PHE A 156 -4.13 4.78 7.14
C PHE A 156 -5.27 5.51 7.87
N GLU A 157 -4.99 6.15 9.02
CA GLU A 157 -5.95 6.97 9.76
C GLU A 157 -6.42 8.19 8.94
N ASP A 158 -5.50 8.85 8.24
CA ASP A 158 -5.86 9.94 7.31
C ASP A 158 -6.79 9.43 6.21
N ILE A 159 -6.48 8.25 5.65
CA ILE A 159 -7.25 7.61 4.59
C ILE A 159 -8.67 7.26 5.06
N LEU A 160 -8.82 6.74 6.28
CA LEU A 160 -10.12 6.48 6.87
C LEU A 160 -10.95 7.76 6.99
N THR A 161 -10.32 8.86 7.40
CA THR A 161 -10.95 10.16 7.52
C THR A 161 -11.39 10.72 6.17
N ILE A 162 -10.50 10.68 5.16
CA ILE A 162 -10.77 11.17 3.80
C ILE A 162 -11.89 10.37 3.13
N SER A 163 -11.94 9.06 3.37
CA SER A 163 -12.87 8.14 2.71
C SER A 163 -14.25 8.02 3.38
N LYS A 164 -14.54 8.82 4.41
CA LYS A 164 -15.78 8.72 5.23
C LYS A 164 -17.08 8.71 4.42
N ASN A 165 -17.12 9.50 3.33
CA ASN A 165 -18.30 9.65 2.48
C ASN A 165 -18.17 8.89 1.15
N LEU A 166 -17.30 7.89 1.11
CA LEU A 166 -17.08 7.02 -0.04
C LEU A 166 -17.45 5.59 0.33
N GLU A 167 -17.69 4.76 -0.67
CA GLU A 167 -17.98 3.33 -0.49
C GLU A 167 -16.84 2.63 0.27
N GLY A 168 -15.62 3.01 -0.01
CA GLY A 168 -14.47 2.43 0.65
C GLY A 168 -13.14 2.93 0.11
N ILE A 169 -12.13 2.14 0.41
CA ILE A 169 -10.75 2.34 0.01
C ILE A 169 -10.36 1.15 -0.88
N VAL A 170 -9.60 1.42 -1.91
CA VAL A 170 -8.99 0.36 -2.72
C VAL A 170 -7.47 0.58 -2.74
N ILE A 171 -6.74 -0.35 -2.14
CA ILE A 171 -5.28 -0.34 -2.17
C ILE A 171 -4.82 -1.07 -3.43
N ASN A 172 -3.94 -0.45 -4.23
CA ASN A 172 -3.34 -1.00 -5.46
C ASN A 172 -4.38 -1.45 -6.51
N CYS A 173 -5.30 -0.55 -6.89
CA CYS A 173 -6.46 -0.87 -7.73
C CYS A 173 -6.14 -1.52 -9.10
N ASN A 174 -4.95 -1.31 -9.66
CA ASN A 174 -4.49 -1.93 -10.92
C ASN A 174 -3.41 -3.01 -10.71
N GLY A 175 -3.28 -3.49 -9.46
CA GLY A 175 -2.38 -4.56 -9.06
C GLY A 175 -3.11 -5.64 -8.28
N LEU A 176 -2.47 -6.13 -7.21
CA LEU A 176 -3.13 -6.98 -6.22
C LEU A 176 -4.01 -6.09 -5.33
N ALA A 177 -5.28 -5.94 -5.72
CA ALA A 177 -6.18 -4.99 -5.11
C ALA A 177 -6.74 -5.50 -3.77
N LEU A 178 -6.55 -4.72 -2.70
CA LEU A 178 -7.23 -4.92 -1.42
C LEU A 178 -8.36 -3.90 -1.29
N LYS A 179 -9.61 -4.37 -1.31
CA LYS A 179 -10.80 -3.55 -1.07
C LYS A 179 -11.11 -3.51 0.42
N ILE A 180 -11.36 -2.32 0.93
CA ILE A 180 -11.75 -2.05 2.32
C ILE A 180 -13.08 -1.29 2.25
N ASP A 181 -14.16 -2.02 2.26
CA ASP A 181 -15.54 -1.50 2.33
C ASP A 181 -15.94 -1.16 3.77
N GLU A 182 -17.19 -0.79 3.98
CA GLU A 182 -17.72 -0.44 5.30
C GLU A 182 -17.60 -1.59 6.32
N ASN A 183 -17.80 -2.84 5.91
CA ASN A 183 -17.69 -3.99 6.80
C ASN A 183 -16.24 -4.23 7.21
N ASN A 184 -15.33 -4.19 6.24
CA ASN A 184 -13.90 -4.33 6.49
C ASN A 184 -13.35 -3.19 7.35
N ARG A 185 -13.87 -1.95 7.21
CA ARG A 185 -13.50 -0.82 8.08
C ARG A 185 -13.85 -1.12 9.54
N LYS A 186 -15.02 -1.67 9.82
CA LYS A 186 -15.42 -2.04 11.20
C LYS A 186 -14.46 -3.05 11.80
N VAL A 187 -14.14 -4.11 11.04
CA VAL A 187 -13.16 -5.12 11.49
C VAL A 187 -11.79 -4.50 11.79
N ILE A 188 -11.33 -3.60 10.93
CA ILE A 188 -10.05 -2.91 11.13
C ILE A 188 -10.11 -2.00 12.36
N MET A 189 -11.19 -1.27 12.57
CA MET A 189 -11.34 -0.40 13.74
C MET A 189 -11.37 -1.22 15.04
N GLU A 190 -12.10 -2.33 15.08
CA GLU A 190 -12.10 -3.26 16.22
C GLU A 190 -10.68 -3.82 16.48
N PHE A 191 -9.97 -4.17 15.42
CA PHE A 191 -8.58 -4.62 15.53
C PHE A 191 -7.64 -3.54 16.09
N MET A 192 -7.83 -2.27 15.71
CA MET A 192 -7.09 -1.12 16.27
C MET A 192 -7.38 -0.91 17.75
N GLU A 193 -8.64 -1.04 18.18
CA GLU A 193 -9.04 -0.85 19.58
C GLU A 193 -8.48 -1.94 20.50
N ASN A 194 -8.44 -3.18 20.03
CA ASN A 194 -7.90 -4.33 20.77
C ASN A 194 -6.36 -4.30 20.94
N LYS A 195 -5.67 -3.39 20.25
CA LYS A 195 -4.20 -3.21 20.34
C LYS A 195 -3.76 -2.04 21.23
N LYS A 196 -4.69 -1.23 21.71
CA LYS A 196 -4.42 -0.16 22.68
C LYS A 196 -4.41 -0.71 24.08
#